data_73f434c3f8209866bbcc510962f2543f
#
_entry.id   73f434c3f8209866bbcc510962f2543f
#
_cell.length_a   1.000
_cell.length_b   1.000
_cell.length_c   1.000
_cell.angle_alpha   90.00
_cell.angle_beta   90.00
_cell.angle_gamma   90.00
#
_symmetry.space_group_name_H-M   'P 1'
#
loop_
_entity.id
_entity.type
_entity.pdbx_description
1 polymer ?
#
loop_
_entity_poly.entity_id
_entity_poly.type
_entity_poly.pdbx_seq_one_letter_code
_entity_poly.pdbx_strand_id
1 'polypeptide(L)'
;YGDSPYQSFSTFAGNPYFIDLETLVKEGLLTEEECDACDFGDNAEYIDYEKIYLSRFKVLRKAFERFAADDVYDAFVSENGYWLEDYALYMAIKDALGGISWSEWPAELKDREEAALNQKREELAEEIAFYKFQQFMFLKQWKALKAYANEKGIRIIGDIPIYVAFDSADTWA
;
A
#
# COMPACT_ATOMS: atom_id res chain seq x y z
N TYR A 1 -7.69 0.12 8.33
CA TYR A 1 -7.65 0.05 9.81
C TYR A 1 -8.92 -0.62 10.33
N GLY A 2 -8.76 -1.70 11.08
CA GLY A 2 -9.90 -2.46 11.60
C GLY A 2 -10.83 -3.03 10.51
N ASP A 3 -10.27 -3.30 9.32
CA ASP A 3 -10.97 -3.85 8.15
C ASP A 3 -12.21 -3.03 7.70
N SER A 4 -12.26 -1.77 8.10
CA SER A 4 -13.31 -0.85 7.69
C SER A 4 -12.93 -0.13 6.39
N PRO A 5 -13.82 -0.10 5.37
CA PRO A 5 -13.57 0.62 4.13
C PRO A 5 -13.53 2.15 4.32
N TYR A 6 -13.96 2.64 5.49
CA TYR A 6 -14.01 4.07 5.82
C TYR A 6 -12.89 4.53 6.75
N GLN A 7 -12.00 3.63 7.14
CA GLN A 7 -10.85 3.92 8.00
C GLN A 7 -9.58 3.44 7.32
N SER A 8 -8.91 4.33 6.62
CA SER A 8 -7.65 4.04 5.92
C SER A 8 -6.48 4.77 6.58
N PHE A 9 -5.28 4.29 6.30
CA PHE A 9 -4.05 4.97 6.70
C PHE A 9 -3.74 6.22 5.85
N SER A 10 -4.44 6.39 4.73
CA SER A 10 -4.47 7.62 3.93
C SER A 10 -5.69 7.62 3.02
N THR A 11 -6.28 8.81 2.78
CA THR A 11 -7.39 9.00 1.84
C THR A 11 -6.98 8.84 0.37
N PHE A 12 -5.70 8.89 0.09
CA PHE A 12 -5.13 8.75 -1.25
C PHE A 12 -4.68 7.32 -1.57
N ALA A 13 -4.31 6.56 -0.54
CA ALA A 13 -3.72 5.24 -0.71
C ALA A 13 -4.77 4.18 -1.07
N GLY A 14 -4.45 3.38 -2.08
CA GLY A 14 -5.23 2.20 -2.42
C GLY A 14 -4.95 1.04 -1.47
N ASN A 15 -5.96 0.18 -1.25
CA ASN A 15 -5.81 -1.00 -0.41
C ASN A 15 -5.01 -2.09 -1.14
N PRO A 16 -3.82 -2.50 -0.64
CA PRO A 16 -2.98 -3.52 -1.27
C PRO A 16 -3.65 -4.89 -1.40
N TYR A 17 -4.72 -5.16 -0.65
CA TYR A 17 -5.49 -6.40 -0.78
C TYR A 17 -6.13 -6.57 -2.16
N PHE A 18 -6.37 -5.48 -2.88
CA PHE A 18 -6.96 -5.49 -4.22
C PHE A 18 -5.92 -5.57 -5.36
N ILE A 19 -4.63 -5.67 -5.05
CA ILE A 19 -3.63 -5.93 -6.08
C ILE A 19 -3.85 -7.34 -6.61
N ASP A 20 -4.13 -7.48 -7.91
CA ASP A 20 -4.34 -8.76 -8.56
C ASP A 20 -3.01 -9.51 -8.77
N LEU A 21 -2.89 -10.68 -8.15
CA LEU A 21 -1.66 -11.49 -8.20
C LEU A 21 -1.47 -12.15 -9.57
N GLU A 22 -2.55 -12.53 -10.27
CA GLU A 22 -2.45 -13.11 -11.61
C GLU A 22 -1.83 -12.09 -12.60
N THR A 23 -2.14 -10.81 -12.44
CA THR A 23 -1.51 -9.75 -13.22
C THR A 23 -0.01 -9.68 -12.93
N LEU A 24 0.41 -9.82 -11.66
CA LEU A 24 1.83 -9.84 -11.31
C LEU A 24 2.54 -11.08 -11.87
N VAL A 25 1.86 -12.22 -11.98
CA VAL A 25 2.40 -13.42 -12.67
C VAL A 25 2.60 -13.14 -14.17
N LYS A 26 1.60 -12.55 -14.83
CA LYS A 26 1.69 -12.17 -16.25
C LYS A 26 2.82 -11.17 -16.53
N GLU A 27 3.13 -10.32 -15.56
CA GLU A 27 4.22 -9.34 -15.61
C GLU A 27 5.59 -9.95 -15.21
N GLY A 28 5.64 -11.23 -14.84
CA GLY A 28 6.88 -11.93 -14.46
C GLY A 28 7.40 -11.58 -13.07
N LEU A 29 6.60 -10.89 -12.25
CA LEU A 29 6.95 -10.51 -10.88
C LEU A 29 6.67 -11.63 -9.88
N LEU A 30 5.76 -12.54 -10.21
CA LEU A 30 5.42 -13.73 -9.41
C LEU A 30 5.36 -14.97 -10.28
N THR A 31 5.33 -16.15 -9.65
CA THR A 31 4.97 -17.41 -10.30
C THR A 31 3.61 -17.90 -9.80
N GLU A 32 2.96 -18.79 -10.56
CA GLU A 32 1.69 -19.40 -10.14
C GLU A 32 1.85 -20.16 -8.82
N GLU A 33 2.95 -20.90 -8.67
CA GLU A 33 3.25 -21.67 -7.45
C GLU A 33 3.39 -20.77 -6.21
N GLU A 34 3.91 -19.56 -6.37
CA GLU A 34 4.01 -18.59 -5.26
C GLU A 34 2.65 -18.05 -4.85
N CYS A 35 1.75 -17.89 -5.81
CA CYS A 35 0.36 -17.49 -5.54
C CYS A 35 -0.43 -18.63 -4.90
N ASP A 36 -0.28 -19.85 -5.40
CA ASP A 36 -0.95 -21.06 -4.89
C ASP A 36 -0.50 -21.42 -3.47
N ALA A 37 0.72 -21.06 -3.11
CA ALA A 37 1.24 -21.25 -1.75
C ALA A 37 0.68 -20.27 -0.70
N CYS A 38 -0.09 -19.26 -1.13
CA CYS A 38 -0.71 -18.32 -0.21
C CYS A 38 -1.92 -18.94 0.49
N ASP A 39 -1.98 -18.84 1.81
CA ASP A 39 -3.17 -19.19 2.58
C ASP A 39 -4.06 -17.95 2.72
N PHE A 40 -5.15 -17.91 1.99
CA PHE A 40 -6.18 -16.86 2.08
C PHE A 40 -7.44 -17.31 2.82
N GLY A 41 -7.39 -18.49 3.45
CA GLY A 41 -8.53 -19.12 4.09
C GLY A 41 -9.28 -20.06 3.15
N ASP A 42 -10.07 -20.94 3.74
CA ASP A 42 -10.80 -22.01 3.07
C ASP A 42 -12.33 -21.86 3.18
N ASN A 43 -12.81 -20.84 3.90
CA ASN A 43 -14.23 -20.58 4.09
C ASN A 43 -14.77 -19.67 2.98
N ALA A 44 -15.67 -20.20 2.16
CA ALA A 44 -16.27 -19.43 1.06
C ALA A 44 -17.27 -18.35 1.51
N GLU A 45 -17.73 -18.39 2.76
CA GLU A 45 -18.74 -17.46 3.29
C GLU A 45 -18.12 -16.29 4.07
N TYR A 46 -16.88 -16.44 4.56
CA TYR A 46 -16.23 -15.47 5.42
C TYR A 46 -14.78 -15.24 4.99
N ILE A 47 -14.35 -13.99 5.07
CA ILE A 47 -12.96 -13.57 4.80
C ILE A 47 -12.16 -13.70 6.10
N ASP A 48 -11.03 -14.42 6.02
CA ASP A 48 -10.03 -14.48 7.09
C ASP A 48 -8.99 -13.38 6.86
N TYR A 49 -9.23 -12.21 7.43
CA TYR A 49 -8.35 -11.05 7.25
C TYR A 49 -6.95 -11.27 7.82
N GLU A 50 -6.77 -12.06 8.86
CA GLU A 50 -5.44 -12.39 9.41
C GLU A 50 -4.63 -13.19 8.39
N LYS A 51 -5.21 -14.23 7.80
CA LYS A 51 -4.58 -15.03 6.75
C LYS A 51 -4.25 -14.19 5.52
N ILE A 52 -5.19 -13.35 5.08
CA ILE A 52 -4.93 -12.44 3.97
C ILE A 52 -3.75 -11.52 4.29
N TYR A 53 -3.76 -10.88 5.44
CA TYR A 53 -2.68 -9.98 5.85
C TYR A 53 -1.32 -10.70 5.83
N LEU A 54 -1.22 -11.85 6.48
CA LEU A 54 0.03 -12.60 6.59
C LEU A 54 0.53 -13.12 5.24
N SER A 55 -0.37 -13.57 4.36
CA SER A 55 0.01 -14.14 3.06
C SER A 55 0.24 -13.06 2.01
N ARG A 56 -0.64 -12.04 1.95
CA ARG A 56 -0.59 -11.00 0.91
C ARG A 56 0.70 -10.21 0.94
N PHE A 57 1.12 -9.73 2.10
CA PHE A 57 2.34 -8.94 2.19
C PHE A 57 3.60 -9.77 1.91
N LYS A 58 3.61 -11.06 2.25
CA LYS A 58 4.72 -11.95 1.90
C LYS A 58 4.87 -12.13 0.39
N VAL A 59 3.77 -12.37 -0.32
CA VAL A 59 3.83 -12.57 -1.77
C VAL A 59 4.12 -11.26 -2.50
N LEU A 60 3.59 -10.13 -2.04
CA LEU A 60 3.91 -8.82 -2.59
C LEU A 60 5.38 -8.44 -2.38
N ARG A 61 5.99 -8.87 -1.27
CA ARG A 61 7.44 -8.68 -1.03
C ARG A 61 8.28 -9.42 -2.08
N LYS A 62 7.91 -10.66 -2.44
CA LYS A 62 8.58 -11.39 -3.53
C LYS A 62 8.44 -10.69 -4.88
N ALA A 63 7.26 -10.13 -5.16
CA ALA A 63 7.07 -9.34 -6.36
C ALA A 63 7.96 -8.09 -6.38
N PHE A 64 8.07 -7.41 -5.24
CA PHE A 64 8.94 -6.24 -5.08
C PHE A 64 10.42 -6.56 -5.30
N GLU A 65 10.92 -7.70 -4.79
CA GLU A 65 12.31 -8.14 -5.00
C GLU A 65 12.68 -8.31 -6.48
N ARG A 66 11.69 -8.58 -7.35
CA ARG A 66 11.87 -8.73 -8.80
C ARG A 66 11.53 -7.48 -9.59
N PHE A 67 10.92 -6.50 -8.91
CA PHE A 67 10.50 -5.27 -9.55
C PHE A 67 11.73 -4.40 -9.88
N ALA A 68 11.79 -3.94 -11.12
CA ALA A 68 12.76 -2.93 -11.54
C ALA A 68 12.01 -1.62 -11.86
N ALA A 69 12.39 -0.55 -11.19
CA ALA A 69 11.83 0.77 -11.48
C ALA A 69 12.11 1.16 -12.94
N ASP A 70 11.13 1.77 -13.57
CA ASP A 70 11.18 2.30 -14.92
C ASP A 70 10.66 3.76 -14.95
N ASP A 71 10.73 4.39 -16.11
CA ASP A 71 10.29 5.78 -16.28
C ASP A 71 8.79 5.98 -15.89
N VAL A 72 7.96 4.92 -16.00
CA VAL A 72 6.54 4.98 -15.62
C VAL A 72 6.38 4.99 -14.11
N TYR A 73 7.19 4.19 -13.42
CA TYR A 73 7.23 4.22 -11.96
C TYR A 73 7.77 5.56 -11.44
N ASP A 74 8.86 6.06 -12.05
CA ASP A 74 9.45 7.33 -11.63
C ASP A 74 8.47 8.51 -11.85
N ALA A 75 7.74 8.51 -12.96
CA ALA A 75 6.68 9.48 -13.20
C ALA A 75 5.56 9.36 -12.14
N PHE A 76 5.13 8.15 -11.80
CA PHE A 76 4.13 7.93 -10.75
C PHE A 76 4.60 8.48 -9.41
N VAL A 77 5.82 8.20 -8.99
CA VAL A 77 6.37 8.69 -7.71
C VAL A 77 6.44 10.23 -7.72
N SER A 78 6.87 10.82 -8.83
CA SER A 78 6.95 12.26 -8.97
C SER A 78 5.57 12.95 -8.93
N GLU A 79 4.58 12.41 -9.66
CA GLU A 79 3.22 12.96 -9.72
C GLU A 79 2.46 12.85 -8.39
N ASN A 80 2.75 11.82 -7.61
CA ASN A 80 2.06 11.53 -6.36
C ASN A 80 2.87 11.88 -5.11
N GLY A 81 4.03 12.48 -5.26
CA GLY A 81 4.96 12.76 -4.16
C GLY A 81 4.35 13.56 -3.01
N TYR A 82 3.34 14.40 -3.30
CA TYR A 82 2.67 15.24 -2.31
C TYR A 82 1.93 14.48 -1.20
N TRP A 83 1.61 13.20 -1.41
CA TRP A 83 1.01 12.32 -0.39
C TRP A 83 1.81 11.02 -0.20
N LEU A 84 2.40 10.49 -1.28
CA LEU A 84 3.03 9.18 -1.32
C LEU A 84 4.29 9.13 -0.44
N GLU A 85 5.05 10.22 -0.38
CA GLU A 85 6.27 10.30 0.44
C GLU A 85 5.95 10.18 1.94
N ASP A 86 4.98 10.94 2.41
CA ASP A 86 4.57 10.91 3.82
C ASP A 86 3.85 9.59 4.16
N TYR A 87 3.02 9.09 3.26
CA TYR A 87 2.35 7.79 3.45
C TYR A 87 3.36 6.63 3.58
N ALA A 88 4.32 6.54 2.65
CA ALA A 88 5.29 5.46 2.65
C ALA A 88 6.22 5.52 3.87
N LEU A 89 6.65 6.72 4.25
CA LEU A 89 7.45 6.94 5.46
C LEU A 89 6.65 6.58 6.72
N TYR A 90 5.40 7.05 6.83
CA TYR A 90 4.50 6.73 7.94
C TYR A 90 4.34 5.22 8.13
N MET A 91 4.02 4.51 7.06
CA MET A 91 3.81 3.05 7.10
C MET A 91 5.09 2.31 7.49
N ALA A 92 6.25 2.71 6.95
CA ALA A 92 7.54 2.12 7.28
C ALA A 92 7.91 2.34 8.75
N ILE A 93 7.71 3.54 9.30
CA ILE A 93 7.93 3.84 10.71
C ILE A 93 6.96 3.03 11.58
N LYS A 94 5.69 2.99 11.20
CA LYS A 94 4.65 2.26 11.95
C LYS A 94 5.01 0.77 12.06
N ASP A 95 5.43 0.13 10.99
CA ASP A 95 5.88 -1.26 11.00
C ASP A 95 7.11 -1.46 11.89
N ALA A 96 8.11 -0.58 11.77
CA ALA A 96 9.33 -0.63 12.57
C ALA A 96 9.06 -0.47 14.08
N LEU A 97 7.98 0.23 14.44
CA LEU A 97 7.55 0.42 15.83
C LEU A 97 6.45 -0.56 16.28
N GLY A 98 6.23 -1.64 15.52
CA GLY A 98 5.31 -2.71 15.90
C GLY A 98 3.83 -2.35 15.79
N GLY A 99 3.49 -1.39 14.92
CA GLY A 99 2.11 -1.02 14.60
C GLY A 99 1.43 -0.08 15.59
N ILE A 100 2.16 0.46 16.59
CA ILE A 100 1.60 1.42 17.55
C ILE A 100 1.14 2.72 16.87
N SER A 101 0.19 3.42 17.48
CA SER A 101 -0.30 4.71 16.98
C SER A 101 0.82 5.75 16.91
N TRP A 102 0.79 6.62 15.89
CA TRP A 102 1.77 7.69 15.76
C TRP A 102 1.78 8.64 16.97
N SER A 103 0.67 8.77 17.67
CA SER A 103 0.58 9.57 18.91
C SER A 103 1.44 9.01 20.05
N GLU A 104 1.82 7.74 19.97
CA GLU A 104 2.66 7.04 20.94
C GLU A 104 4.13 6.92 20.48
N TRP A 105 4.46 7.44 19.28
CA TRP A 105 5.83 7.42 18.78
C TRP A 105 6.76 8.31 19.61
N PRO A 106 8.09 8.13 19.51
CA PRO A 106 9.06 9.06 20.06
C PRO A 106 8.75 10.50 19.64
N ALA A 107 9.00 11.45 20.55
CA ALA A 107 8.58 12.85 20.35
C ALA A 107 9.10 13.44 19.03
N GLU A 108 10.35 13.16 18.69
CA GLU A 108 11.00 13.65 17.47
C GLU A 108 10.34 13.13 16.19
N LEU A 109 9.75 11.93 16.21
CA LEU A 109 9.00 11.38 15.08
C LEU A 109 7.55 11.88 15.06
N LYS A 110 6.93 11.96 16.23
CA LYS A 110 5.57 12.50 16.38
C LYS A 110 5.50 13.97 15.96
N ASP A 111 6.47 14.77 16.39
CA ASP A 111 6.54 16.22 16.12
C ASP A 111 7.22 16.51 14.77
N ARG A 112 7.54 15.46 13.99
CA ARG A 112 8.11 15.52 12.63
C ARG A 112 9.43 16.32 12.57
N GLU A 113 10.33 16.12 13.53
CA GLU A 113 11.65 16.73 13.48
C GLU A 113 12.41 16.26 12.24
N GLU A 114 12.84 17.20 11.39
CA GLU A 114 13.42 16.90 10.09
C GLU A 114 14.65 15.98 10.17
N ALA A 115 15.50 16.16 11.18
CA ALA A 115 16.65 15.30 11.39
C ALA A 115 16.26 13.85 11.69
N ALA A 116 15.23 13.64 12.52
CA ALA A 116 14.72 12.30 12.84
C ALA A 116 14.03 11.65 11.63
N LEU A 117 13.27 12.44 10.85
CA LEU A 117 12.64 11.93 9.63
C LEU A 117 13.68 11.55 8.58
N ASN A 118 14.73 12.34 8.39
CA ASN A 118 15.80 12.02 7.44
C ASN A 118 16.55 10.76 7.84
N GLN A 119 16.84 10.59 9.13
CA GLN A 119 17.41 9.36 9.64
C GLN A 119 16.51 8.16 9.33
N LYS A 120 15.20 8.27 9.56
CA LYS A 120 14.25 7.19 9.25
C LYS A 120 14.12 6.92 7.75
N ARG A 121 14.19 7.93 6.89
CA ARG A 121 14.23 7.76 5.42
C ARG A 121 15.44 6.93 4.98
N GLU A 122 16.59 7.13 5.61
CA GLU A 122 17.79 6.34 5.32
C GLU A 122 17.70 4.92 5.90
N GLU A 123 17.30 4.78 7.17
CA GLU A 123 17.19 3.49 7.86
C GLU A 123 16.14 2.56 7.23
N LEU A 124 15.03 3.11 6.74
CA LEU A 124 13.87 2.37 6.26
C LEU A 124 13.66 2.50 4.75
N ALA A 125 14.72 2.84 4.00
CA ALA A 125 14.62 3.12 2.56
C ALA A 125 13.97 1.97 1.77
N GLU A 126 14.27 0.72 2.11
CA GLU A 126 13.71 -0.46 1.46
C GLU A 126 12.20 -0.61 1.77
N GLU A 127 11.80 -0.41 3.02
CA GLU A 127 10.39 -0.47 3.42
C GLU A 127 9.58 0.65 2.77
N ILE A 128 10.12 1.87 2.73
CA ILE A 128 9.51 3.00 2.03
C ILE A 128 9.32 2.69 0.54
N ALA A 129 10.34 2.11 -0.10
CA ALA A 129 10.26 1.70 -1.50
C ALA A 129 9.21 0.60 -1.71
N PHE A 130 9.07 -0.33 -0.78
CA PHE A 130 8.04 -1.37 -0.83
C PHE A 130 6.63 -0.80 -0.74
N TYR A 131 6.37 0.18 0.13
CA TYR A 131 5.07 0.84 0.19
C TYR A 131 4.76 1.64 -1.07
N LYS A 132 5.74 2.34 -1.65
CA LYS A 132 5.60 3.02 -2.95
C LYS A 132 5.28 2.04 -4.08
N PHE A 133 5.97 0.90 -4.13
CA PHE A 133 5.71 -0.18 -5.09
C PHE A 133 4.27 -0.69 -4.99
N GLN A 134 3.76 -0.95 -3.78
CA GLN A 134 2.38 -1.40 -3.59
C GLN A 134 1.38 -0.39 -4.17
N GLN A 135 1.57 0.90 -3.89
CA GLN A 135 0.69 1.95 -4.39
C GLN A 135 0.78 2.10 -5.92
N PHE A 136 1.96 1.94 -6.48
CA PHE A 136 2.15 1.91 -7.93
C PHE A 136 1.38 0.76 -8.58
N MET A 137 1.53 -0.47 -8.07
CA MET A 137 0.84 -1.64 -8.62
C MET A 137 -0.68 -1.52 -8.48
N PHE A 138 -1.17 -1.06 -7.33
CA PHE A 138 -2.60 -0.80 -7.14
C PHE A 138 -3.12 0.20 -8.17
N LEU A 139 -2.49 1.35 -8.31
CA LEU A 139 -2.98 2.41 -9.19
C LEU A 139 -2.88 2.03 -10.68
N LYS A 140 -1.83 1.32 -11.07
CA LYS A 140 -1.66 0.77 -12.42
C LYS A 140 -2.82 -0.15 -12.79
N GLN A 141 -3.14 -1.10 -11.92
CA GLN A 141 -4.24 -2.05 -12.12
C GLN A 141 -5.61 -1.37 -12.04
N TRP A 142 -5.80 -0.43 -11.13
CA TRP A 142 -7.01 0.36 -11.03
C TRP A 142 -7.27 1.18 -12.30
N LYS A 143 -6.24 1.85 -12.84
CA LYS A 143 -6.36 2.60 -14.10
C LYS A 143 -6.75 1.69 -15.26
N ALA A 144 -6.17 0.49 -15.34
CA ALA A 144 -6.51 -0.50 -16.38
C ALA A 144 -7.96 -0.98 -16.26
N LEU A 145 -8.42 -1.32 -15.06
CA LEU A 145 -9.80 -1.73 -14.79
C LEU A 145 -10.79 -0.60 -15.14
N LYS A 146 -10.49 0.63 -14.72
CA LYS A 146 -11.32 1.80 -15.01
C LYS A 146 -11.41 2.07 -16.52
N ALA A 147 -10.29 1.96 -17.24
CA ALA A 147 -10.28 2.11 -18.70
C ALA A 147 -11.16 1.05 -19.37
N TYR A 148 -11.00 -0.22 -18.98
CA TYR A 148 -11.83 -1.32 -19.49
C TYR A 148 -13.33 -1.09 -19.24
N ALA A 149 -13.73 -0.68 -18.04
CA ALA A 149 -15.12 -0.37 -17.73
C ALA A 149 -15.66 0.76 -18.61
N ASN A 150 -14.88 1.83 -18.78
CA ASN A 150 -15.26 2.98 -19.62
C ASN A 150 -15.41 2.61 -21.10
N GLU A 151 -14.54 1.75 -21.64
CA GLU A 151 -14.67 1.22 -23.01
C GLU A 151 -15.97 0.43 -23.21
N LYS A 152 -16.50 -0.18 -22.16
CA LYS A 152 -17.80 -0.87 -22.17
C LYS A 152 -18.99 0.06 -21.89
N GLY A 153 -18.75 1.37 -21.81
CA GLY A 153 -19.78 2.37 -21.49
C GLY A 153 -20.21 2.39 -20.02
N ILE A 154 -19.46 1.71 -19.14
CA ILE A 154 -19.73 1.66 -17.71
C ILE A 154 -18.93 2.78 -17.01
N ARG A 155 -19.63 3.56 -16.18
CA ARG A 155 -18.99 4.57 -15.33
C ARG A 155 -18.87 4.03 -13.91
N ILE A 156 -17.69 4.14 -13.33
CA ILE A 156 -17.47 3.84 -11.93
C ILE A 156 -17.66 5.12 -11.13
N ILE A 157 -18.58 5.08 -10.17
CA ILE A 157 -18.84 6.19 -9.22
C ILE A 157 -18.16 5.79 -7.92
N GLY A 158 -17.19 6.58 -7.49
CA GLY A 158 -16.54 6.42 -6.19
C GLY A 158 -17.28 7.20 -5.11
N ASP A 159 -16.98 6.86 -3.88
CA ASP A 159 -17.37 7.63 -2.70
C ASP A 159 -16.14 8.35 -2.12
N ILE A 160 -16.37 9.47 -1.48
CA ILE A 160 -15.31 10.23 -0.84
C ILE A 160 -15.30 9.86 0.65
N PRO A 161 -14.16 9.42 1.20
CA PRO A 161 -14.07 9.24 2.65
C PRO A 161 -14.25 10.59 3.34
N ILE A 162 -15.31 10.71 4.13
CA ILE A 162 -15.60 11.93 4.89
C ILE A 162 -14.92 11.97 6.25
N TYR A 163 -14.32 10.88 6.68
CA TYR A 163 -13.53 10.78 7.89
C TYR A 163 -12.16 10.21 7.56
N VAL A 164 -11.15 10.69 8.26
CA VAL A 164 -9.81 10.08 8.29
C VAL A 164 -9.62 9.37 9.63
N ALA A 165 -8.94 8.24 9.62
CA ALA A 165 -8.54 7.60 10.87
C ALA A 165 -7.57 8.52 11.63
N PHE A 166 -7.74 8.66 12.94
CA PHE A 166 -6.78 9.41 13.75
C PHE A 166 -5.37 8.83 13.59
N ASP A 167 -5.25 7.51 13.56
CA ASP A 167 -3.98 6.83 13.34
C ASP A 167 -3.76 6.61 11.83
N SER A 168 -3.40 7.68 11.14
CA SER A 168 -3.19 7.71 9.68
C SER A 168 -2.06 8.66 9.30
N ALA A 169 -1.50 8.47 8.11
CA ALA A 169 -0.53 9.38 7.53
C ALA A 169 -1.11 10.79 7.36
N ASP A 170 -2.38 10.89 6.96
CA ASP A 170 -3.06 12.16 6.69
C ASP A 170 -3.26 13.03 7.95
N THR A 171 -3.17 12.46 9.15
CA THR A 171 -3.28 13.21 10.41
C THR A 171 -1.93 13.41 11.08
N TRP A 172 -0.93 12.63 10.68
CA TRP A 172 0.46 12.79 11.14
C TRP A 172 1.22 13.80 10.27
N ALA A 173 0.91 13.88 8.96
CA ALA A 173 1.59 14.73 7.97
C ALA A 173 1.21 16.20 8.09
#